data_7a5149ff7716daf4e7ba8d65f0bd4792
#
_entry.id   7a5149ff7716daf4e7ba8d65f0bd4792
#
_cell.length_a   1.000
_cell.length_b   1.000
_cell.length_c   1.000
_cell.angle_alpha   90.00
_cell.angle_beta   90.00
_cell.angle_gamma   90.00
#
_symmetry.space_group_name_H-M   'P 1'
#
loop_
_entity.id
_entity.type
_entity.pdbx_description
1 polymer ?
#
loop_
_entity_poly.entity_id
_entity_poly.type
_entity_poly.pdbx_seq_one_letter_code
_entity_poly.pdbx_strand_id
1 'polypeptide(L)'
;MTSPVLAVPRPVREPARDEGSGAWSAGFSVTITGDEPVFAGHYPDFPIFPGVCVMECVRRAAEAVMPPGAEGARLAAVESCRFLTAVHPGDELGIELSWSPRGEDWRCVARVETERGRAASIRLRYRREDPA
;
A
#
# COMPACT_ATOMS: atom_id res chain seq x y z
N MET A 1 -17.01 7.28 4.36
CA MET A 1 -15.93 8.26 4.22
C MET A 1 -15.20 8.05 2.92
N THR A 2 -15.13 9.07 2.10
CA THR A 2 -14.41 8.98 0.83
C THR A 2 -12.91 9.14 1.08
N SER A 3 -12.11 8.33 0.39
CA SER A 3 -10.66 8.46 0.44
C SER A 3 -10.23 9.80 -0.18
N PRO A 4 -9.19 10.47 0.36
CA PRO A 4 -8.63 11.66 -0.27
C PRO A 4 -7.90 11.35 -1.58
N VAL A 5 -7.73 10.10 -1.92
CA VAL A 5 -7.01 9.64 -3.10
C VAL A 5 -8.02 9.06 -4.10
N LEU A 6 -8.03 9.56 -5.32
CA LEU A 6 -8.89 9.06 -6.39
C LEU A 6 -8.36 7.75 -6.99
N ALA A 7 -7.06 7.61 -7.04
CA ALA A 7 -6.43 6.45 -7.67
C ALA A 7 -6.83 5.16 -6.96
N VAL A 8 -7.12 4.14 -7.74
CA VAL A 8 -7.54 2.83 -7.23
C VAL A 8 -6.48 1.79 -7.60
N PRO A 9 -5.96 1.05 -6.62
CA PRO A 9 -5.03 -0.04 -6.91
C PRO A 9 -5.69 -1.09 -7.80
N ARG A 10 -4.99 -1.46 -8.86
CA ARG A 10 -5.42 -2.48 -9.81
C ARG A 10 -4.55 -3.71 -9.67
N PRO A 11 -5.12 -4.90 -9.47
CA PRO A 11 -4.32 -6.13 -9.38
C PRO A 11 -3.57 -6.39 -10.67
N VAL A 12 -2.28 -6.67 -10.56
CA VAL A 12 -1.45 -7.09 -11.70
C VAL A 12 -0.86 -8.48 -11.49
N ARG A 13 -0.87 -8.97 -10.26
CA ARG A 13 -0.50 -10.33 -9.93
C ARG A 13 -1.41 -10.79 -8.79
N GLU A 14 -2.13 -11.87 -9.03
CA GLU A 14 -3.10 -12.38 -8.05
C GLU A 14 -2.43 -12.86 -6.78
N PRO A 15 -3.15 -12.80 -5.65
CA PRO A 15 -2.59 -13.29 -4.38
C PRO A 15 -2.27 -14.77 -4.45
N ALA A 16 -1.11 -15.13 -3.91
CA ALA A 16 -0.69 -16.52 -3.82
C ALA A 16 0.23 -16.71 -2.62
N ARG A 17 0.24 -17.93 -2.09
CA ARG A 17 1.16 -18.27 -1.00
C ARG A 17 2.50 -18.66 -1.60
N ASP A 18 3.56 -18.05 -1.11
CA ASP A 18 4.93 -18.41 -1.48
C ASP A 18 5.29 -19.71 -0.79
N GLU A 19 5.63 -20.72 -1.57
CA GLU A 19 5.97 -22.05 -1.05
C GLU A 19 7.21 -22.03 -0.16
N GLY A 20 8.17 -21.16 -0.47
CA GLY A 20 9.40 -21.07 0.30
C GLY A 20 9.23 -20.45 1.66
N SER A 21 8.56 -19.30 1.72
CA SER A 21 8.43 -18.52 2.95
C SER A 21 7.09 -18.69 3.64
N GLY A 22 6.07 -19.20 2.94
CA GLY A 22 4.72 -19.26 3.44
C GLY A 22 4.00 -17.92 3.41
N ALA A 23 4.65 -16.87 2.94
CA ALA A 23 4.04 -15.55 2.89
C ALA A 23 2.97 -15.48 1.81
N TRP A 24 1.95 -14.65 2.07
CA TRP A 24 0.87 -14.38 1.13
C TRP A 24 1.22 -13.11 0.38
N SER A 25 1.42 -13.18 -0.92
CA SER A 25 1.90 -12.04 -1.69
C SER A 25 1.01 -11.71 -2.87
N ALA A 26 1.02 -10.44 -3.26
CA ALA A 26 0.25 -9.94 -4.39
C ALA A 26 0.91 -8.70 -4.96
N GLY A 27 0.57 -8.36 -6.20
CA GLY A 27 1.09 -7.17 -6.86
C GLY A 27 -0.03 -6.29 -7.40
N PHE A 28 0.15 -4.98 -7.29
CA PHE A 28 -0.81 -3.98 -7.75
C PHE A 28 -0.11 -2.91 -8.56
N SER A 29 -0.88 -2.24 -9.40
CA SER A 29 -0.46 -1.04 -10.11
C SER A 29 -1.43 0.08 -9.79
N VAL A 30 -0.90 1.29 -9.57
CA VAL A 30 -1.71 2.47 -9.29
C VAL A 30 -1.21 3.61 -10.18
N THR A 31 -2.09 4.17 -10.99
CA THR A 31 -1.75 5.32 -11.83
C THR A 31 -2.08 6.59 -11.07
N ILE A 32 -1.10 7.47 -10.93
CA ILE A 32 -1.27 8.76 -10.25
C ILE A 32 -1.51 9.81 -11.33
N THR A 33 -2.73 10.28 -11.44
CA THR A 33 -3.08 11.29 -12.45
C THR A 33 -2.92 12.70 -11.89
N GLY A 34 -2.85 13.69 -12.77
CA GLY A 34 -2.81 15.08 -12.36
C GLY A 34 -4.13 15.57 -11.75
N ASP A 35 -5.19 14.78 -11.85
CA ASP A 35 -6.51 15.11 -11.32
C ASP A 35 -6.67 14.82 -9.83
N GLU A 36 -5.66 14.23 -9.18
CA GLU A 36 -5.72 13.98 -7.75
C GLU A 36 -5.92 15.30 -7.00
N PRO A 37 -6.92 15.37 -6.11
CA PRO A 37 -7.24 16.63 -5.42
C PRO A 37 -6.06 17.23 -4.65
N VAL A 38 -5.13 16.40 -4.19
CA VAL A 38 -3.99 16.86 -3.41
C VAL A 38 -3.10 17.81 -4.22
N PHE A 39 -3.04 17.66 -5.54
CA PHE A 39 -2.20 18.53 -6.36
C PHE A 39 -2.73 19.96 -6.46
N ALA A 40 -4.04 20.14 -6.36
CA ALA A 40 -4.63 21.47 -6.46
C ALA A 40 -4.37 22.32 -5.22
N GLY A 41 -4.24 21.71 -4.06
CA GLY A 41 -4.09 22.41 -2.80
C GLY A 41 -2.71 22.32 -2.17
N HIS A 42 -1.74 21.68 -2.81
CA HIS A 42 -0.47 21.36 -2.19
C HIS A 42 0.68 21.59 -3.17
N TYR A 43 1.49 22.62 -2.95
CA TYR A 43 2.65 22.97 -3.75
C TYR A 43 2.36 23.01 -5.26
N PRO A 44 1.56 23.98 -5.74
CA PRO A 44 1.18 24.02 -7.17
C PRO A 44 2.35 24.06 -8.13
N ASP A 45 3.50 24.62 -7.72
CA ASP A 45 4.70 24.71 -8.57
C ASP A 45 5.57 23.46 -8.50
N PHE A 46 5.32 22.57 -7.54
CA PHE A 46 6.03 21.31 -7.36
C PHE A 46 5.04 20.21 -7.02
N PRO A 47 4.32 19.69 -8.03
CA PRO A 47 3.31 18.68 -7.75
C PRO A 47 3.97 17.36 -7.35
N ILE A 48 3.93 17.06 -6.06
CA ILE A 48 4.40 15.81 -5.51
C ILE A 48 3.22 15.12 -4.84
N PHE A 49 3.07 13.83 -5.11
CA PHE A 49 2.07 13.01 -4.44
C PHE A 49 2.59 12.71 -3.03
N PRO A 50 1.94 13.22 -1.99
CA PRO A 50 2.49 13.10 -0.63
C PRO A 50 2.62 11.67 -0.15
N GLY A 51 3.57 11.45 0.77
CA GLY A 51 3.77 10.13 1.36
C GLY A 51 2.52 9.56 2.01
N VAL A 52 1.70 10.40 2.66
CA VAL A 52 0.45 9.93 3.27
C VAL A 52 -0.52 9.40 2.21
N CYS A 53 -0.48 9.94 0.99
CA CYS A 53 -1.30 9.44 -0.10
C CYS A 53 -0.76 8.13 -0.66
N VAL A 54 0.57 7.97 -0.72
CA VAL A 54 1.19 6.69 -1.07
C VAL A 54 0.79 5.63 -0.05
N MET A 55 0.82 5.98 1.23
CA MET A 55 0.39 5.10 2.32
C MET A 55 -1.06 4.65 2.13
N GLU A 56 -1.95 5.56 1.73
CA GLU A 56 -3.36 5.23 1.50
C GLU A 56 -3.50 4.22 0.35
N CYS A 57 -2.74 4.39 -0.73
CA CYS A 57 -2.72 3.43 -1.83
C CYS A 57 -2.28 2.04 -1.34
N VAL A 58 -1.23 1.99 -0.53
CA VAL A 58 -0.73 0.74 0.03
C VAL A 58 -1.77 0.08 0.93
N ARG A 59 -2.39 0.86 1.83
CA ARG A 59 -3.41 0.35 2.73
C ARG A 59 -4.59 -0.28 1.95
N ARG A 60 -5.05 0.41 0.92
CA ARG A 60 -6.17 -0.07 0.11
C ARG A 60 -5.80 -1.35 -0.65
N ALA A 61 -4.58 -1.42 -1.18
CA ALA A 61 -4.10 -2.61 -1.86
C ALA A 61 -3.98 -3.78 -0.87
N ALA A 62 -3.39 -3.53 0.30
CA ALA A 62 -3.21 -4.56 1.31
C ALA A 62 -4.54 -5.15 1.76
N GLU A 63 -5.53 -4.29 2.02
CA GLU A 63 -6.82 -4.74 2.52
C GLU A 63 -7.67 -5.42 1.44
N ALA A 64 -7.32 -5.25 0.18
CA ALA A 64 -8.00 -5.93 -0.91
C ALA A 64 -7.57 -7.41 -1.03
N VAL A 65 -6.43 -7.79 -0.45
CA VAL A 65 -5.86 -9.14 -0.62
C VAL A 65 -5.46 -9.76 0.72
N MET A 66 -6.25 -9.57 1.76
CA MET A 66 -5.95 -10.17 3.05
C MET A 66 -5.85 -11.68 2.94
N PRO A 67 -4.83 -12.29 3.57
CA PRO A 67 -4.68 -13.74 3.50
C PRO A 67 -5.79 -14.46 4.28
N PRO A 68 -6.01 -15.75 3.97
CA PRO A 68 -6.91 -16.57 4.77
C PRO A 68 -6.50 -16.53 6.25
N GLY A 69 -7.46 -16.25 7.11
CA GLY A 69 -7.22 -16.11 8.55
C GLY A 69 -7.03 -14.68 9.00
N ALA A 70 -6.83 -13.73 8.07
CA ALA A 70 -6.65 -12.33 8.40
C ALA A 70 -7.88 -11.48 8.06
N GLU A 71 -8.97 -12.09 7.58
CA GLU A 71 -10.16 -11.36 7.18
C GLU A 71 -10.70 -10.55 8.37
N GLY A 72 -11.01 -9.29 8.12
CA GLY A 72 -11.54 -8.41 9.14
C GLY A 72 -10.49 -7.82 10.09
N ALA A 73 -9.22 -8.15 9.91
CA ALA A 73 -8.17 -7.53 10.70
C ALA A 73 -8.12 -6.02 10.45
N ARG A 74 -7.73 -5.27 11.46
CA ARG A 74 -7.66 -3.81 11.38
C ARG A 74 -6.23 -3.33 11.49
N LEU A 75 -5.93 -2.26 10.77
CA LEU A 75 -4.61 -1.63 10.87
C LEU A 75 -4.39 -1.14 12.31
N ALA A 76 -3.39 -1.71 12.95
CA ALA A 76 -3.07 -1.38 14.35
C ALA A 76 -1.88 -0.43 14.44
N ALA A 77 -0.92 -0.53 13.52
CA ALA A 77 0.26 0.32 13.56
C ALA A 77 0.96 0.38 12.22
N VAL A 78 1.58 1.50 11.94
CA VAL A 78 2.59 1.62 10.89
C VAL A 78 3.93 1.42 11.59
N GLU A 79 4.53 0.26 11.42
CA GLU A 79 5.76 -0.09 12.13
C GLU A 79 6.98 0.58 11.54
N SER A 80 7.01 0.75 10.22
CA SER A 80 8.04 1.53 9.58
C SER A 80 7.50 2.09 8.27
N CYS A 81 8.04 3.23 7.88
CA CYS A 81 7.65 3.89 6.66
C CYS A 81 8.82 4.72 6.17
N ARG A 82 9.35 4.36 5.00
CA ARG A 82 10.48 5.07 4.39
C ARG A 82 10.09 5.52 3.00
N PHE A 83 10.19 6.82 2.75
CA PHE A 83 9.98 7.38 1.43
C PHE A 83 11.35 7.71 0.83
N LEU A 84 11.64 7.10 -0.31
CA LEU A 84 12.98 7.14 -0.92
C LEU A 84 13.04 8.02 -2.15
N THR A 85 11.93 8.14 -2.89
CA THR A 85 11.86 8.92 -4.13
C THR A 85 10.48 9.55 -4.20
N ALA A 86 10.44 10.80 -4.65
CA ALA A 86 9.17 11.51 -4.82
C ALA A 86 8.32 10.87 -5.91
N VAL A 87 7.01 10.90 -5.73
CA VAL A 87 6.03 10.44 -6.68
C VAL A 87 5.36 11.65 -7.30
N HIS A 88 5.24 11.67 -8.62
CA HIS A 88 4.73 12.81 -9.37
C HIS A 88 3.47 12.44 -10.16
N PRO A 89 2.70 13.46 -10.59
CA PRO A 89 1.59 13.19 -11.50
C PRO A 89 2.10 12.47 -12.76
N GLY A 90 1.35 11.48 -13.21
CA GLY A 90 1.73 10.65 -14.34
C GLY A 90 2.51 9.41 -13.98
N ASP A 91 3.00 9.31 -12.75
CA ASP A 91 3.71 8.12 -12.30
C ASP A 91 2.77 6.94 -12.17
N GLU A 92 3.29 5.77 -12.48
CA GLU A 92 2.62 4.52 -12.19
C GLU A 92 3.37 3.85 -11.06
N LEU A 93 2.66 3.55 -9.98
CA LEU A 93 3.24 2.87 -8.82
C LEU A 93 3.04 1.37 -8.96
N GLY A 94 4.12 0.62 -8.85
CA GLY A 94 4.05 -0.81 -8.63
C GLY A 94 4.10 -1.07 -7.14
N ILE A 95 3.11 -1.79 -6.61
CA ILE A 95 3.04 -2.13 -5.19
C ILE A 95 3.16 -3.63 -5.05
N GLU A 96 4.21 -4.10 -4.39
CA GLU A 96 4.38 -5.49 -4.03
C GLU A 96 4.09 -5.67 -2.55
N LEU A 97 3.20 -6.59 -2.24
CA LEU A 97 2.75 -6.86 -0.87
C LEU A 97 3.15 -8.25 -0.44
N SER A 98 3.55 -8.37 0.82
CA SER A 98 3.85 -9.64 1.45
C SER A 98 3.25 -9.67 2.85
N TRP A 99 2.31 -10.58 3.07
CA TRP A 99 1.64 -10.76 4.34
C TRP A 99 2.20 -11.99 5.05
N SER A 100 2.43 -11.87 6.36
CA SER A 100 2.87 -13.00 7.18
C SER A 100 2.31 -12.87 8.59
N PRO A 101 2.09 -14.02 9.29
CA PRO A 101 1.66 -13.96 10.69
C PRO A 101 2.79 -13.44 11.58
N ARG A 102 2.43 -12.70 12.63
CA ARG A 102 3.37 -12.23 13.66
C ARG A 102 2.70 -12.41 15.01
N GLY A 103 2.92 -13.56 15.65
CA GLY A 103 2.20 -13.89 16.87
C GLY A 103 0.71 -14.00 16.59
N GLU A 104 -0.09 -13.23 17.30
CA GLU A 104 -1.53 -13.16 17.06
C GLU A 104 -1.93 -12.11 16.02
N ASP A 105 -0.96 -11.29 15.60
CA ASP A 105 -1.18 -10.23 14.63
C ASP A 105 -0.70 -10.66 13.25
N TRP A 106 -0.88 -9.77 12.28
CA TRP A 106 -0.41 -9.94 10.91
C TRP A 106 0.48 -8.78 10.52
N ARG A 107 1.51 -9.07 9.77
CA ARG A 107 2.39 -8.05 9.20
C ARG A 107 2.20 -8.02 7.69
N CYS A 108 2.08 -6.81 7.13
CA CYS A 108 2.10 -6.60 5.69
C CYS A 108 3.28 -5.71 5.35
N VAL A 109 4.19 -6.21 4.53
CA VAL A 109 5.32 -5.43 4.03
C VAL A 109 5.02 -5.03 2.59
N ALA A 110 5.14 -3.74 2.30
CA ALA A 110 4.89 -3.20 0.97
C ALA A 110 6.15 -2.57 0.41
N ARG A 111 6.43 -2.85 -0.85
CA ARG A 111 7.46 -2.17 -1.64
C ARG A 111 6.77 -1.42 -2.74
N VAL A 112 7.06 -0.14 -2.86
CA VAL A 112 6.46 0.73 -3.86
C VAL A 112 7.55 1.20 -4.80
N GLU A 113 7.32 1.05 -6.10
CA GLU A 113 8.29 1.39 -7.13
C GLU A 113 7.66 2.27 -8.19
N THR A 114 8.48 3.12 -8.81
CA THR A 114 8.14 3.85 -10.02
C THR A 114 9.16 3.48 -11.10
N GLU A 115 9.05 4.08 -12.27
CA GLU A 115 10.05 3.89 -13.34
C GLU A 115 11.45 4.31 -12.90
N ARG A 116 11.53 5.21 -11.92
CA ARG A 116 12.82 5.72 -11.43
C ARG A 116 13.41 4.88 -10.31
N GLY A 117 12.76 3.79 -9.94
CA GLY A 117 13.24 2.89 -8.90
C GLY A 117 12.33 2.87 -7.68
N ARG A 118 12.87 2.44 -6.56
CA ARG A 118 12.11 2.28 -5.33
C ARG A 118 11.66 3.64 -4.79
N ALA A 119 10.36 3.77 -4.56
CA ALA A 119 9.76 5.00 -4.05
C ALA A 119 9.49 4.93 -2.56
N ALA A 120 9.08 3.77 -2.04
CA ALA A 120 8.76 3.64 -0.62
C ALA A 120 8.89 2.19 -0.15
N SER A 121 9.11 2.05 1.15
CA SER A 121 9.07 0.77 1.84
C SER A 121 8.25 0.97 3.11
N ILE A 122 7.20 0.18 3.28
CA ILE A 122 6.22 0.38 4.33
C ILE A 122 5.95 -0.95 5.01
N ARG A 123 5.93 -0.93 6.34
CA ARG A 123 5.60 -2.11 7.13
C ARG A 123 4.41 -1.81 8.02
N LEU A 124 3.34 -2.57 7.85
CA LEU A 124 2.09 -2.39 8.56
C LEU A 124 1.84 -3.58 9.47
N ARG A 125 1.26 -3.32 10.64
CA ARG A 125 0.78 -4.37 11.52
C ARG A 125 -0.73 -4.29 11.61
N TYR A 126 -1.38 -5.43 11.38
CA TYR A 126 -2.82 -5.58 11.47
C TYR A 126 -3.14 -6.48 12.66
N ARG A 127 -4.18 -6.11 13.38
CA ARG A 127 -4.63 -6.86 14.55
C ARG A 127 -5.94 -7.55 14.22
N ARG A 128 -6.02 -8.82 14.57
CA ARG A 128 -7.29 -9.53 14.47
C ARG A 128 -8.27 -8.91 15.45
N GLU A 129 -9.49 -8.69 14.95
CA GLU A 129 -10.56 -8.24 15.80
C GLU A 129 -11.06 -9.45 16.56
N ASP A 130 -10.99 -9.38 17.88
CA ASP A 130 -11.49 -10.45 18.72
C ASP A 130 -13.01 -10.57 18.56
N PRO A 131 -13.52 -11.75 18.19
CA PRO A 131 -14.97 -11.92 18.23
C PRO A 131 -15.41 -11.84 19.69
N ALA A 132 -16.15 -10.81 19.99
CA ALA A 132 -16.65 -10.61 21.35
C ALA A 132 -17.54 -11.77 21.78
#